data_4b2718ff12e29ef137f986ee2aaacb2f
#
_entry.id   4b2718ff12e29ef137f986ee2aaacb2f
#
_cell.length_a   1.000
_cell.length_b   1.000
_cell.length_c   1.000
_cell.angle_alpha   90.00
_cell.angle_beta   90.00
_cell.angle_gamma   90.00
#
_symmetry.space_group_name_H-M   'P 1'
#
loop_
_entity.id
_entity.type
_entity.pdbx_description
1 polymer ?
#
loop_
_entity_poly.entity_id
_entity_poly.type
_entity_poly.pdbx_seq_one_letter_code
_entity_poly.pdbx_strand_id
1 'polypeptide(L)'
;MNKEQFINYLKKIDINIKENQINQLDMYYNLLITENQKINLTGITEYNLVYLKHFYDSLTLNKIIKLDNQTLCDIGTGAGFPGIVLKIVFPNLKVTLIEPLNKRCNFLKLVIDTLKLKDITIINERAEDYGKKVRETYDIVTSRAVANLKELIEYSIPLLKVNGHFIPMKSNIDKELNNIETSLSKLKSKIIKIEKFKLPIEESERTLLDIIKLEPTKNIYPRNYSQIKKNPL
;
A
#
# COMPACT_ATOMS: atom_id res chain seq x y z
N MET A 1 -18.18 -9.08 -4.10
CA MET A 1 -17.80 -8.99 -5.55
C MET A 1 -17.40 -10.36 -6.02
N ASN A 2 -18.15 -10.99 -6.92
CA ASN A 2 -17.76 -12.26 -7.52
C ASN A 2 -16.67 -12.06 -8.59
N LYS A 3 -16.09 -13.16 -9.12
CA LYS A 3 -14.98 -13.09 -10.10
C LYS A 3 -15.34 -12.36 -11.39
N GLU A 4 -16.53 -12.58 -11.94
CA GLU A 4 -16.98 -11.92 -13.15
C GLU A 4 -17.09 -10.40 -12.96
N GLN A 5 -17.72 -9.99 -11.87
CA GLN A 5 -17.79 -8.58 -11.46
C GLN A 5 -16.38 -7.99 -11.26
N PHE A 6 -15.49 -8.74 -10.59
CA PHE A 6 -14.11 -8.31 -10.36
C PHE A 6 -13.40 -8.01 -11.68
N ILE A 7 -13.43 -8.93 -12.63
CA ILE A 7 -12.84 -8.74 -13.97
C ILE A 7 -13.45 -7.53 -14.69
N ASN A 8 -14.78 -7.38 -14.64
CA ASN A 8 -15.48 -6.28 -15.30
C ASN A 8 -15.15 -4.92 -14.66
N TYR A 9 -15.03 -4.84 -13.35
CA TYR A 9 -14.64 -3.60 -12.67
C TYR A 9 -13.16 -3.26 -12.87
N LEU A 10 -12.26 -4.26 -12.99
CA LEU A 10 -10.86 -4.03 -13.31
C LEU A 10 -10.66 -3.41 -14.69
N LYS A 11 -11.44 -3.84 -15.70
CA LYS A 11 -11.43 -3.22 -17.03
C LYS A 11 -11.78 -1.73 -16.99
N LYS A 12 -12.67 -1.30 -16.09
CA LYS A 12 -13.04 0.12 -15.90
C LYS A 12 -11.91 0.99 -15.32
N ILE A 13 -10.87 0.37 -14.78
CA ILE A 13 -9.66 1.04 -14.27
C ILE A 13 -8.42 0.63 -15.08
N ASP A 14 -8.62 0.26 -16.34
CA ASP A 14 -7.58 -0.10 -17.31
C ASP A 14 -6.69 -1.28 -16.89
N ILE A 15 -7.25 -2.25 -16.17
CA ILE A 15 -6.55 -3.47 -15.79
C ILE A 15 -7.14 -4.67 -16.53
N ASN A 16 -6.33 -5.31 -17.36
CA ASN A 16 -6.67 -6.57 -18.04
C ASN A 16 -5.99 -7.73 -17.29
N ILE A 17 -6.72 -8.33 -16.36
CA ILE A 17 -6.21 -9.43 -15.55
C ILE A 17 -6.22 -10.74 -16.33
N LYS A 18 -5.17 -11.57 -16.18
CA LYS A 18 -5.03 -12.87 -16.81
C LYS A 18 -5.58 -13.99 -15.91
N GLU A 19 -5.96 -15.12 -16.52
CA GLU A 19 -6.50 -16.28 -15.79
C GLU A 19 -5.53 -16.79 -14.70
N ASN A 20 -4.24 -16.89 -15.01
CA ASN A 20 -3.25 -17.33 -14.04
C ASN A 20 -3.14 -16.38 -12.83
N GLN A 21 -3.37 -15.08 -13.02
CA GLN A 21 -3.39 -14.10 -11.92
C GLN A 21 -4.64 -14.24 -11.05
N ILE A 22 -5.80 -14.54 -11.65
CA ILE A 22 -7.02 -14.90 -10.89
C ILE A 22 -6.77 -16.15 -10.05
N ASN A 23 -6.14 -17.18 -10.60
CA ASN A 23 -5.79 -18.40 -9.87
C ASN A 23 -4.82 -18.09 -8.71
N GLN A 24 -3.85 -17.21 -8.90
CA GLN A 24 -2.97 -16.75 -7.81
C GLN A 24 -3.74 -16.00 -6.70
N LEU A 25 -4.71 -15.15 -7.06
CA LEU A 25 -5.57 -14.47 -6.07
C LEU A 25 -6.44 -15.46 -5.29
N ASP A 26 -6.98 -16.51 -5.93
CA ASP A 26 -7.73 -17.58 -5.25
C ASP A 26 -6.84 -18.38 -4.28
N MET A 27 -5.63 -18.72 -4.70
CA MET A 27 -4.65 -19.37 -3.82
C MET A 27 -4.31 -18.49 -2.62
N TYR A 28 -4.10 -17.18 -2.87
CA TYR A 28 -3.85 -16.21 -1.81
C TYR A 28 -5.04 -16.09 -0.84
N TYR A 29 -6.27 -16.06 -1.35
CA TYR A 29 -7.47 -16.10 -0.51
C TYR A 29 -7.47 -17.32 0.41
N ASN A 30 -7.25 -18.52 -0.13
CA ASN A 30 -7.24 -19.77 0.64
C ASN A 30 -6.17 -19.76 1.74
N LEU A 31 -4.95 -19.29 1.43
CA LEU A 31 -3.89 -19.12 2.42
C LEU A 31 -4.28 -18.10 3.50
N LEU A 32 -4.86 -16.96 3.10
CA LEU A 32 -5.31 -15.91 4.01
C LEU A 32 -6.33 -16.47 5.02
N ILE A 33 -7.35 -17.19 4.57
CA ILE A 33 -8.40 -17.73 5.44
C ILE A 33 -7.85 -18.81 6.36
N THR A 34 -7.01 -19.72 5.85
CA THR A 34 -6.37 -20.78 6.63
C THR A 34 -5.48 -20.21 7.74
N GLU A 35 -4.61 -19.29 7.41
CA GLU A 35 -3.68 -18.70 8.39
C GLU A 35 -4.37 -17.68 9.32
N ASN A 36 -5.46 -17.04 8.88
CA ASN A 36 -6.23 -16.14 9.74
C ASN A 36 -6.84 -16.83 10.97
N GLN A 37 -7.06 -18.14 10.92
CA GLN A 37 -7.50 -18.93 12.07
C GLN A 37 -6.43 -19.01 13.17
N LYS A 38 -5.15 -18.85 12.83
CA LYS A 38 -4.00 -18.95 13.74
C LYS A 38 -3.49 -17.60 14.21
N ILE A 39 -3.53 -16.61 13.31
CA ILE A 39 -3.03 -15.26 13.54
C ILE A 39 -4.03 -14.26 12.96
N ASN A 40 -4.38 -13.23 13.70
CA ASN A 40 -5.33 -12.20 13.24
C ASN A 40 -4.71 -11.36 12.09
N LEU A 41 -4.97 -11.79 10.85
CA LEU A 41 -4.50 -11.12 9.64
C LEU A 41 -5.53 -10.09 9.15
N THR A 42 -6.82 -10.47 9.17
CA THR A 42 -7.94 -9.63 8.71
C THR A 42 -9.24 -9.98 9.42
N GLY A 43 -10.11 -8.98 9.61
CA GLY A 43 -11.49 -9.19 10.03
C GLY A 43 -12.44 -9.54 8.88
N ILE A 44 -11.98 -9.49 7.63
CA ILE A 44 -12.79 -9.75 6.43
C ILE A 44 -12.41 -11.13 5.88
N THR A 45 -13.30 -12.11 5.99
CA THR A 45 -13.05 -13.51 5.63
C THR A 45 -13.98 -14.04 4.54
N GLU A 46 -15.12 -13.37 4.31
CA GLU A 46 -16.07 -13.77 3.28
C GLU A 46 -15.46 -13.51 1.89
N TYR A 47 -15.55 -14.52 1.00
CA TYR A 47 -14.89 -14.54 -0.31
C TYR A 47 -15.16 -13.27 -1.14
N ASN A 48 -16.43 -12.92 -1.32
CA ASN A 48 -16.81 -11.77 -2.13
C ASN A 48 -16.37 -10.43 -1.51
N LEU A 49 -16.29 -10.36 -0.18
CA LEU A 49 -15.79 -9.18 0.53
C LEU A 49 -14.27 -9.06 0.44
N VAL A 50 -13.52 -10.17 0.49
CA VAL A 50 -12.07 -10.16 0.28
C VAL A 50 -11.75 -9.70 -1.15
N TYR A 51 -12.48 -10.21 -2.16
CA TYR A 51 -12.31 -9.76 -3.55
C TYR A 51 -12.63 -8.27 -3.72
N LEU A 52 -13.61 -7.73 -3.01
CA LEU A 52 -13.97 -6.31 -3.08
C LEU A 52 -13.01 -5.43 -2.26
N LYS A 53 -12.92 -5.70 -0.94
CA LYS A 53 -12.28 -4.79 0.04
C LYS A 53 -10.79 -4.99 0.19
N HIS A 54 -10.26 -6.13 -0.28
CA HIS A 54 -8.83 -6.37 -0.27
C HIS A 54 -8.26 -6.37 -1.69
N PHE A 55 -8.73 -7.21 -2.59
CA PHE A 55 -8.11 -7.31 -3.90
C PHE A 55 -8.44 -6.13 -4.82
N TYR A 56 -9.72 -5.85 -5.06
CA TYR A 56 -10.11 -4.73 -5.92
C TYR A 56 -9.66 -3.39 -5.33
N ASP A 57 -9.89 -3.17 -4.04
CA ASP A 57 -9.47 -1.96 -3.33
C ASP A 57 -7.96 -1.70 -3.52
N SER A 58 -7.10 -2.73 -3.35
CA SER A 58 -5.66 -2.63 -3.60
C SER A 58 -5.31 -2.19 -5.03
N LEU A 59 -6.06 -2.67 -6.02
CA LEU A 59 -5.82 -2.38 -7.43
C LEU A 59 -6.34 -0.99 -7.86
N THR A 60 -7.14 -0.34 -7.03
CA THR A 60 -7.59 1.04 -7.30
C THR A 60 -6.42 2.04 -7.36
N LEU A 61 -5.25 1.70 -6.85
CA LEU A 61 -4.03 2.51 -6.97
C LEU A 61 -3.73 2.84 -8.44
N ASN A 62 -4.10 1.98 -9.39
CA ASN A 62 -3.97 2.21 -10.83
C ASN A 62 -4.86 3.37 -11.37
N LYS A 63 -5.83 3.85 -10.59
CA LYS A 63 -6.65 5.03 -10.96
C LYS A 63 -5.87 6.34 -10.87
N ILE A 64 -4.83 6.38 -10.04
CA ILE A 64 -4.09 7.60 -9.77
C ILE A 64 -2.69 7.60 -10.40
N ILE A 65 -2.07 6.43 -10.51
CA ILE A 65 -0.76 6.25 -11.15
C ILE A 65 -0.74 4.94 -11.96
N LYS A 66 -0.18 4.99 -13.16
CA LYS A 66 -0.02 3.77 -13.99
C LYS A 66 1.13 2.93 -13.46
N LEU A 67 0.85 1.65 -13.24
CA LEU A 67 1.79 0.68 -12.70
C LEU A 67 2.35 -0.21 -13.81
N ASP A 68 3.68 -0.41 -13.80
CA ASP A 68 4.39 -1.28 -14.73
C ASP A 68 5.64 -1.89 -14.06
N ASN A 69 6.79 -1.21 -14.09
CA ASN A 69 8.10 -1.74 -13.68
C ASN A 69 8.79 -0.94 -12.55
N GLN A 70 8.03 -0.10 -11.86
CA GLN A 70 8.53 0.76 -10.80
C GLN A 70 9.02 -0.05 -9.58
N THR A 71 9.90 0.58 -8.79
CA THR A 71 10.17 0.17 -7.41
C THR A 71 9.07 0.69 -6.50
N LEU A 72 8.36 -0.22 -5.81
CA LEU A 72 7.24 0.10 -4.94
C LEU A 72 7.50 -0.37 -3.51
N CYS A 73 7.27 0.50 -2.54
CA CYS A 73 7.30 0.17 -1.12
C CYS A 73 5.91 0.25 -0.51
N ASP A 74 5.46 -0.82 0.14
CA ASP A 74 4.19 -0.89 0.88
C ASP A 74 4.47 -0.84 2.39
N ILE A 75 4.12 0.26 3.03
CA ILE A 75 4.36 0.49 4.46
C ILE A 75 3.22 -0.06 5.30
N GLY A 76 3.58 -0.94 6.26
CA GLY A 76 2.60 -1.57 7.14
C GLY A 76 1.66 -2.50 6.37
N THR A 77 2.22 -3.28 5.48
CA THR A 77 1.49 -4.11 4.51
C THR A 77 0.51 -5.11 5.16
N GLY A 78 0.70 -5.45 6.43
CA GLY A 78 -0.16 -6.37 7.17
C GLY A 78 -0.18 -7.77 6.55
N ALA A 79 -1.33 -8.17 6.06
CA ALA A 79 -1.48 -9.43 5.33
C ALA A 79 -1.07 -9.32 3.84
N GLY A 80 -0.35 -8.25 3.44
CA GLY A 80 0.12 -8.08 2.06
C GLY A 80 -0.73 -7.15 1.19
N PHE A 81 -1.49 -6.24 1.81
CA PHE A 81 -2.39 -5.32 1.11
C PHE A 81 -1.91 -3.86 1.21
N PRO A 82 -1.66 -3.18 0.09
CA PRO A 82 -1.91 -3.60 -1.29
C PRO A 82 -0.78 -4.40 -1.96
N GLY A 83 0.43 -4.48 -1.38
CA GLY A 83 1.67 -4.86 -2.06
C GLY A 83 1.65 -6.20 -2.79
N ILE A 84 1.18 -7.30 -2.17
CA ILE A 84 1.11 -8.62 -2.81
C ILE A 84 0.10 -8.64 -3.97
N VAL A 85 -1.06 -8.01 -3.77
CA VAL A 85 -2.08 -7.94 -4.84
C VAL A 85 -1.56 -7.20 -6.06
N LEU A 86 -0.88 -6.06 -5.82
CA LEU A 86 -0.23 -5.29 -6.88
C LEU A 86 0.83 -6.14 -7.60
N LYS A 87 1.64 -6.89 -6.86
CA LYS A 87 2.67 -7.76 -7.44
C LYS A 87 2.10 -8.89 -8.30
N ILE A 88 0.98 -9.48 -7.90
CA ILE A 88 0.29 -10.52 -8.68
C ILE A 88 -0.19 -9.94 -10.03
N VAL A 89 -0.80 -8.76 -10.00
CA VAL A 89 -1.42 -8.17 -11.20
C VAL A 89 -0.41 -7.42 -12.07
N PHE A 90 0.61 -6.81 -11.47
CA PHE A 90 1.70 -6.10 -12.16
C PHE A 90 3.04 -6.79 -11.86
N PRO A 91 3.34 -7.92 -12.54
CA PRO A 91 4.47 -8.78 -12.19
C PRO A 91 5.86 -8.15 -12.41
N ASN A 92 5.96 -7.07 -13.17
CA ASN A 92 7.20 -6.35 -13.39
C ASN A 92 7.55 -5.37 -12.24
N LEU A 93 6.61 -5.04 -11.33
CA LEU A 93 6.92 -4.23 -10.15
C LEU A 93 8.00 -4.88 -9.30
N LYS A 94 8.91 -4.08 -8.76
CA LYS A 94 9.85 -4.49 -7.72
C LYS A 94 9.29 -4.04 -6.37
N VAL A 95 8.77 -4.97 -5.57
CA VAL A 95 7.98 -4.66 -4.38
C VAL A 95 8.78 -4.89 -3.10
N THR A 96 8.73 -3.92 -2.19
CA THR A 96 9.23 -4.07 -0.82
C THR A 96 8.04 -3.94 0.14
N LEU A 97 7.85 -4.95 0.98
CA LEU A 97 6.80 -5.02 2.00
C LEU A 97 7.42 -4.71 3.36
N ILE A 98 7.01 -3.63 4.02
CA ILE A 98 7.45 -3.31 5.38
C ILE A 98 6.36 -3.73 6.37
N GLU A 99 6.71 -4.63 7.29
CA GLU A 99 5.81 -5.13 8.34
C GLU A 99 6.61 -5.42 9.62
N PRO A 100 6.32 -4.74 10.74
CA PRO A 100 7.08 -4.93 11.96
C PRO A 100 6.77 -6.24 12.72
N LEU A 101 5.63 -6.88 12.47
CA LEU A 101 5.20 -8.06 13.20
C LEU A 101 5.70 -9.35 12.54
N ASN A 102 6.59 -10.06 13.21
CA ASN A 102 7.22 -11.27 12.70
C ASN A 102 6.20 -12.35 12.24
N LYS A 103 5.08 -12.52 12.96
CA LYS A 103 4.03 -13.48 12.57
C LYS A 103 3.42 -13.14 11.21
N ARG A 104 3.23 -11.85 10.90
CA ARG A 104 2.75 -11.40 9.59
C ARG A 104 3.81 -11.57 8.52
N CYS A 105 5.08 -11.28 8.82
CA CYS A 105 6.18 -11.53 7.88
C CYS A 105 6.28 -13.00 7.49
N ASN A 106 6.08 -13.94 8.42
CA ASN A 106 6.05 -15.37 8.13
C ASN A 106 4.89 -15.73 7.19
N PHE A 107 3.71 -15.13 7.38
CA PHE A 107 2.59 -15.30 6.46
C PHE A 107 2.90 -14.74 5.06
N LEU A 108 3.47 -13.52 4.99
CA LEU A 108 3.87 -12.92 3.71
C LEU A 108 4.86 -13.82 2.97
N LYS A 109 5.84 -14.39 3.68
CA LYS A 109 6.79 -15.35 3.12
C LYS A 109 6.09 -16.58 2.57
N LEU A 110 5.17 -17.19 3.34
CA LEU A 110 4.37 -18.32 2.87
C LEU A 110 3.63 -18.01 1.57
N VAL A 111 2.99 -16.85 1.47
CA VAL A 111 2.27 -16.43 0.25
C VAL A 111 3.23 -16.27 -0.92
N ILE A 112 4.35 -15.55 -0.73
CA ILE A 112 5.36 -15.31 -1.76
C ILE A 112 5.92 -16.61 -2.31
N ASP A 113 6.30 -17.54 -1.42
CA ASP A 113 6.88 -18.83 -1.79
C ASP A 113 5.85 -19.71 -2.52
N THR A 114 4.61 -19.78 -2.01
CA THR A 114 3.53 -20.59 -2.60
C THR A 114 3.13 -20.10 -3.99
N LEU A 115 3.02 -18.76 -4.16
CA LEU A 115 2.66 -18.15 -5.44
C LEU A 115 3.86 -17.96 -6.37
N LYS A 116 5.07 -18.31 -5.92
CA LYS A 116 6.35 -18.17 -6.66
C LYS A 116 6.56 -16.74 -7.18
N LEU A 117 6.22 -15.73 -6.36
CA LEU A 117 6.40 -14.34 -6.72
C LEU A 117 7.90 -13.98 -6.72
N LYS A 118 8.35 -13.27 -7.76
CA LYS A 118 9.73 -12.81 -7.90
C LYS A 118 9.81 -11.30 -7.64
N ASP A 119 11.01 -10.77 -7.40
CA ASP A 119 11.26 -9.33 -7.19
C ASP A 119 10.34 -8.71 -6.12
N ILE A 120 10.14 -9.45 -5.03
CA ILE A 120 9.41 -9.01 -3.84
C ILE A 120 10.21 -9.34 -2.58
N THR A 121 10.38 -8.35 -1.71
CA THR A 121 11.21 -8.44 -0.50
C THR A 121 10.39 -8.06 0.73
N ILE A 122 10.57 -8.77 1.84
CA ILE A 122 9.96 -8.47 3.13
C ILE A 122 11.00 -7.83 4.03
N ILE A 123 10.63 -6.72 4.66
CA ILE A 123 11.42 -6.00 5.67
C ILE A 123 10.67 -6.08 7.00
N ASN A 124 11.23 -6.85 7.95
CA ASN A 124 10.65 -7.02 9.27
C ASN A 124 11.15 -5.92 10.23
N GLU A 125 10.79 -4.69 9.94
CA GLU A 125 11.15 -3.50 10.71
C GLU A 125 10.00 -2.49 10.73
N ARG A 126 10.10 -1.47 11.60
CA ARG A 126 9.25 -0.29 11.50
C ARG A 126 9.67 0.60 10.33
N ALA A 127 8.72 1.28 9.71
CA ALA A 127 8.98 2.11 8.53
C ALA A 127 9.96 3.26 8.83
N GLU A 128 9.85 3.90 10.01
CA GLU A 128 10.74 4.97 10.43
C GLU A 128 12.18 4.49 10.66
N ASP A 129 12.37 3.27 11.14
CA ASP A 129 13.71 2.71 11.36
C ASP A 129 14.34 2.28 10.03
N TYR A 130 13.55 1.69 9.15
CA TYR A 130 13.97 1.36 7.80
C TYR A 130 14.33 2.63 6.99
N GLY A 131 13.51 3.70 7.08
CA GLY A 131 13.71 4.96 6.37
C GLY A 131 14.95 5.76 6.82
N LYS A 132 15.55 5.44 7.98
CA LYS A 132 16.85 5.99 8.38
C LYS A 132 18.02 5.34 7.64
N LYS A 133 17.87 4.05 7.27
CA LYS A 133 18.90 3.24 6.61
C LYS A 133 18.79 3.30 5.09
N VAL A 134 17.56 3.30 4.58
CA VAL A 134 17.24 3.26 3.15
C VAL A 134 16.49 4.52 2.76
N ARG A 135 17.10 5.30 1.89
CA ARG A 135 16.58 6.62 1.50
C ARG A 135 16.53 6.75 -0.01
N GLU A 136 15.55 7.50 -0.49
CA GLU A 136 15.46 7.92 -1.90
C GLU A 136 15.60 6.76 -2.90
N THR A 137 14.94 5.63 -2.57
CA THR A 137 15.11 4.37 -3.31
C THR A 137 13.90 4.02 -4.17
N TYR A 138 12.70 4.45 -3.75
CA TYR A 138 11.46 4.00 -4.37
C TYR A 138 10.85 5.04 -5.30
N ASP A 139 10.29 4.57 -6.41
CA ASP A 139 9.50 5.38 -7.33
C ASP A 139 8.10 5.64 -6.73
N ILE A 140 7.55 4.64 -6.04
CA ILE A 140 6.25 4.70 -5.39
C ILE A 140 6.36 4.18 -3.96
N VAL A 141 5.78 4.93 -3.02
CA VAL A 141 5.49 4.45 -1.67
C VAL A 141 3.97 4.46 -1.48
N THR A 142 3.42 3.40 -0.93
CA THR A 142 2.00 3.31 -0.60
C THR A 142 1.79 2.80 0.82
N SER A 143 0.60 3.00 1.35
CA SER A 143 0.17 2.44 2.63
C SER A 143 -1.34 2.39 2.69
N ARG A 144 -1.90 1.39 3.43
CA ARG A 144 -3.33 1.26 3.65
C ARG A 144 -3.63 0.98 5.13
N ALA A 145 -4.50 1.80 5.73
CA ALA A 145 -5.00 1.62 7.11
C ALA A 145 -3.91 1.51 8.21
N VAL A 146 -2.80 2.26 8.09
CA VAL A 146 -1.65 2.16 9.02
C VAL A 146 -1.68 3.21 10.11
N ALA A 147 -1.78 4.50 9.75
CA ALA A 147 -1.66 5.62 10.67
C ALA A 147 -2.35 6.88 10.12
N ASN A 148 -2.33 7.96 10.91
CA ASN A 148 -2.76 9.28 10.47
C ASN A 148 -1.86 9.78 9.32
N LEU A 149 -2.41 10.62 8.44
CA LEU A 149 -1.72 11.08 7.24
C LEU A 149 -0.41 11.83 7.52
N LYS A 150 -0.36 12.67 8.56
CA LYS A 150 0.87 13.38 8.96
C LYS A 150 2.00 12.43 9.32
N GLU A 151 1.69 11.37 10.08
CA GLU A 151 2.66 10.33 10.42
C GLU A 151 3.13 9.58 9.16
N LEU A 152 2.17 9.20 8.29
CA LEU A 152 2.47 8.48 7.06
C LEU A 152 3.36 9.28 6.11
N ILE A 153 3.16 10.59 6.00
CA ILE A 153 4.01 11.48 5.18
C ILE A 153 5.45 11.42 5.69
N GLU A 154 5.65 11.49 7.03
CA GLU A 154 7.00 11.44 7.60
C GLU A 154 7.68 10.08 7.44
N TYR A 155 6.92 8.97 7.47
CA TYR A 155 7.46 7.64 7.21
C TYR A 155 7.83 7.42 5.74
N SER A 156 7.05 8.01 4.83
CA SER A 156 7.06 7.66 3.40
C SER A 156 7.99 8.53 2.56
N ILE A 157 7.95 9.84 2.76
CA ILE A 157 8.69 10.78 1.89
C ILE A 157 10.21 10.55 1.88
N PRO A 158 10.88 10.22 3.03
CA PRO A 158 12.30 9.92 3.02
C PRO A 158 12.70 8.72 2.15
N LEU A 159 11.80 7.75 1.97
CA LEU A 159 12.01 6.54 1.15
C LEU A 159 11.92 6.82 -0.35
N LEU A 160 11.21 7.87 -0.76
CA LEU A 160 10.99 8.21 -2.16
C LEU A 160 12.22 8.83 -2.81
N LYS A 161 12.47 8.47 -4.06
CA LYS A 161 13.30 9.26 -4.97
C LYS A 161 12.73 10.67 -5.13
N VAL A 162 13.54 11.63 -5.54
CA VAL A 162 13.03 12.92 -6.04
C VAL A 162 12.16 12.62 -7.27
N ASN A 163 11.02 13.27 -7.37
CA ASN A 163 9.92 13.00 -8.31
C ASN A 163 9.20 11.65 -8.10
N GLY A 164 9.47 10.93 -7.02
CA GLY A 164 8.70 9.77 -6.61
C GLY A 164 7.38 10.17 -5.95
N HIS A 165 6.46 9.20 -5.86
CA HIS A 165 5.06 9.41 -5.49
C HIS A 165 4.71 8.66 -4.20
N PHE A 166 4.18 9.36 -3.19
CA PHE A 166 3.53 8.72 -2.04
C PHE A 166 2.03 8.69 -2.27
N ILE A 167 1.46 7.47 -2.26
CA ILE A 167 0.04 7.26 -2.52
C ILE A 167 -0.60 6.54 -1.33
N PRO A 168 -1.01 7.26 -0.27
CA PRO A 168 -1.79 6.69 0.81
C PRO A 168 -3.21 6.34 0.33
N MET A 169 -3.67 5.14 0.72
CA MET A 169 -5.02 4.65 0.47
C MET A 169 -5.87 4.86 1.72
N LYS A 170 -6.84 5.74 1.64
CA LYS A 170 -7.68 6.16 2.77
C LYS A 170 -9.18 5.97 2.46
N SER A 171 -10.01 5.92 3.49
CA SER A 171 -11.47 6.04 3.35
C SER A 171 -11.87 7.52 3.29
N ASN A 172 -12.19 8.12 4.41
CA ASN A 172 -12.43 9.55 4.51
C ASN A 172 -11.18 10.26 5.06
N ILE A 173 -10.77 11.34 4.40
CA ILE A 173 -9.51 12.05 4.69
C ILE A 173 -9.74 13.53 5.08
N ASP A 174 -10.96 14.03 4.99
CA ASP A 174 -11.22 15.47 5.06
C ASP A 174 -10.67 16.11 6.35
N LYS A 175 -10.76 15.40 7.48
CA LYS A 175 -10.17 15.86 8.74
C LYS A 175 -8.64 15.76 8.77
N GLU A 176 -8.05 14.79 8.06
CA GLU A 176 -6.60 14.58 8.04
C GLU A 176 -5.87 15.56 7.10
N LEU A 177 -6.59 16.19 6.17
CA LEU A 177 -6.03 17.23 5.30
C LEU A 177 -5.80 18.57 6.02
N ASN A 178 -6.43 18.78 7.17
CA ASN A 178 -6.25 20.02 7.92
C ASN A 178 -4.80 20.17 8.42
N ASN A 179 -4.18 21.32 8.10
CA ASN A 179 -2.81 21.66 8.52
C ASN A 179 -1.73 20.66 8.06
N ILE A 180 -1.91 20.05 6.88
CA ILE A 180 -0.93 19.12 6.30
C ILE A 180 0.19 19.86 5.56
N GLU A 181 -0.03 21.11 5.15
CA GLU A 181 0.90 21.92 4.36
C GLU A 181 2.25 22.07 5.05
N THR A 182 2.25 22.21 6.39
CA THR A 182 3.48 22.30 7.18
C THR A 182 4.31 21.00 7.07
N SER A 183 3.66 19.85 7.14
CA SER A 183 4.32 18.53 6.99
C SER A 183 4.91 18.40 5.58
N LEU A 184 4.12 18.72 4.57
CA LEU A 184 4.53 18.64 3.17
C LEU A 184 5.71 19.59 2.87
N SER A 185 5.65 20.82 3.34
CA SER A 185 6.73 21.81 3.17
C SER A 185 8.04 21.38 3.83
N LYS A 186 7.98 20.87 5.10
CA LYS A 186 9.16 20.38 5.81
C LYS A 186 9.81 19.19 5.09
N LEU A 187 9.01 18.34 4.47
CA LEU A 187 9.47 17.16 3.75
C LEU A 187 9.65 17.38 2.24
N LYS A 188 9.58 18.62 1.79
CA LYS A 188 9.81 18.99 0.39
C LYS A 188 8.93 18.23 -0.59
N SER A 189 7.64 18.20 -0.31
CA SER A 189 6.64 17.47 -1.09
C SER A 189 5.37 18.31 -1.26
N LYS A 190 4.52 17.92 -2.20
CA LYS A 190 3.21 18.54 -2.43
C LYS A 190 2.18 17.54 -2.91
N ILE A 191 0.91 17.76 -2.61
CA ILE A 191 -0.21 17.04 -3.23
C ILE A 191 -0.38 17.55 -4.65
N ILE A 192 -0.39 16.64 -5.63
CA ILE A 192 -0.62 16.96 -7.05
C ILE A 192 -1.95 16.44 -7.55
N LYS A 193 -2.53 15.41 -6.88
CA LYS A 193 -3.85 14.88 -7.23
C LYS A 193 -4.55 14.31 -6.00
N ILE A 194 -5.88 14.46 -5.97
CA ILE A 194 -6.77 13.80 -5.01
C ILE A 194 -7.84 13.10 -5.83
N GLU A 195 -7.97 11.80 -5.66
CA GLU A 195 -8.98 10.98 -6.34
C GLU A 195 -9.95 10.41 -5.31
N LYS A 196 -11.17 10.95 -5.28
CA LYS A 196 -12.27 10.47 -4.43
C LYS A 196 -13.22 9.62 -5.26
N PHE A 197 -13.55 8.45 -4.76
CA PHE A 197 -14.47 7.52 -5.42
C PHE A 197 -15.15 6.60 -4.39
N LYS A 198 -16.14 5.85 -4.85
CA LYS A 198 -16.76 4.80 -4.05
C LYS A 198 -16.37 3.42 -4.57
N LEU A 199 -16.13 2.49 -3.67
CA LEU A 199 -16.00 1.09 -4.07
C LEU A 199 -17.31 0.61 -4.69
N PRO A 200 -17.27 -0.17 -5.76
CA PRO A 200 -18.47 -0.70 -6.38
C PRO A 200 -19.23 -1.61 -5.41
N ILE A 201 -20.53 -1.77 -5.62
CA ILE A 201 -21.45 -2.65 -4.89
C ILE A 201 -21.80 -2.14 -3.48
N GLU A 202 -20.79 -1.86 -2.66
CA GLU A 202 -20.96 -1.46 -1.26
C GLU A 202 -20.99 0.07 -1.08
N GLU A 203 -20.51 0.82 -2.09
CA GLU A 203 -20.52 2.28 -2.09
C GLU A 203 -19.67 2.94 -0.98
N SER A 204 -18.78 2.19 -0.33
CA SER A 204 -17.87 2.77 0.67
C SER A 204 -16.87 3.74 0.05
N GLU A 205 -16.72 4.90 0.69
CA GLU A 205 -15.84 5.97 0.23
C GLU A 205 -14.34 5.56 0.24
N ARG A 206 -13.62 5.99 -0.77
CA ARG A 206 -12.16 5.87 -0.88
C ARG A 206 -11.57 7.17 -1.39
N THR A 207 -10.39 7.45 -0.87
CA THR A 207 -9.57 8.58 -1.32
C THR A 207 -8.14 8.12 -1.52
N LEU A 208 -7.60 8.38 -2.69
CA LEU A 208 -6.19 8.26 -3.00
C LEU A 208 -5.61 9.67 -3.11
N LEU A 209 -4.45 9.88 -2.50
CA LEU A 209 -3.67 11.10 -2.70
C LEU A 209 -2.45 10.76 -3.55
N ASP A 210 -2.08 11.66 -4.43
CA ASP A 210 -0.77 11.63 -5.08
C ASP A 210 0.08 12.79 -4.51
N ILE A 211 1.07 12.41 -3.70
CA ILE A 211 2.00 13.35 -3.06
C ILE A 211 3.37 13.14 -3.70
N ILE A 212 3.82 14.12 -4.49
CA ILE A 212 5.11 14.08 -5.15
C ILE A 212 6.21 14.68 -4.26
N LYS A 213 7.38 14.01 -4.23
CA LYS A 213 8.59 14.53 -3.61
C LYS A 213 9.33 15.45 -4.56
N LEU A 214 9.66 16.67 -4.12
CA LEU A 214 10.25 17.72 -4.95
C LEU A 214 11.78 17.83 -4.82
N GLU A 215 12.30 17.58 -3.61
CA GLU A 215 13.71 17.76 -3.27
C GLU A 215 14.16 16.63 -2.30
N PRO A 216 15.47 16.42 -2.12
CA PRO A 216 15.99 15.49 -1.12
C PRO A 216 15.49 15.82 0.30
N THR A 217 15.12 14.81 1.05
CA THR A 217 14.65 14.97 2.43
C THR A 217 15.83 15.14 3.39
N LYS A 218 15.75 16.10 4.32
CA LYS A 218 16.77 16.31 5.36
C LYS A 218 17.00 15.06 6.19
N ASN A 219 18.25 14.80 6.61
CA ASN A 219 18.63 13.60 7.36
C ASN A 219 18.00 13.48 8.76
N ILE A 220 17.43 14.56 9.30
CA ILE A 220 16.68 14.52 10.55
C ILE A 220 15.36 13.77 10.44
N TYR A 221 14.87 13.48 9.22
CA TYR A 221 13.66 12.74 8.96
C TYR A 221 13.95 11.37 8.32
N PRO A 222 13.18 10.33 8.66
CA PRO A 222 12.11 10.34 9.66
C PRO A 222 12.67 10.42 11.07
N ARG A 223 11.94 11.07 11.97
CA ARG A 223 12.23 11.10 13.41
C ARG A 223 11.94 9.71 14.03
N ASN A 224 12.26 9.56 15.33
CA ASN A 224 11.90 8.34 16.05
C ASN A 224 10.38 8.21 16.23
N TYR A 225 9.89 6.98 16.30
CA TYR A 225 8.46 6.65 16.44
C TYR A 225 7.76 7.47 17.54
N SER A 226 8.35 7.52 18.74
CA SER A 226 7.79 8.26 19.88
C SER A 226 7.63 9.76 19.62
N GLN A 227 8.58 10.36 18.90
CA GLN A 227 8.51 11.78 18.51
C GLN A 227 7.42 12.04 17.49
N ILE A 228 7.32 11.15 16.48
CA ILE A 228 6.28 11.25 15.42
C ILE A 228 4.89 11.09 16.03
N LYS A 229 4.71 10.11 16.91
CA LYS A 229 3.42 9.85 17.57
C LYS A 229 2.99 10.96 18.51
N LYS A 230 3.93 11.51 19.30
CA LYS A 230 3.63 12.56 20.27
C LYS A 230 3.36 13.90 19.59
N ASN A 231 4.07 14.20 18.53
CA ASN A 231 3.99 15.49 17.85
C ASN A 231 4.19 15.30 16.31
N PRO A 232 3.17 14.83 15.58
CA PRO A 232 3.23 14.72 14.12
C PRO A 232 3.55 16.08 13.47
N LEU A 233 4.25 16.08 12.32
CA LEU A 233 4.67 17.31 11.62
C LEU A 233 3.51 18.23 11.25
#